data_64e6aa9de7bd3c002650f2f76cc545fc
#
_entry.id   64e6aa9de7bd3c002650f2f76cc545fc
#
_cell.length_a   1.000
_cell.length_b   1.000
_cell.length_c   1.000
_cell.angle_alpha   90.00
_cell.angle_beta   90.00
_cell.angle_gamma   90.00
#
_symmetry.space_group_name_H-M   'P 1'
#
loop_
_entity.id
_entity.type
_entity.pdbx_description
1 polymer ?
#
loop_
_entity_poly.entity_id
_entity_poly.type
_entity_poly.pdbx_seq_one_letter_code
_entity_poly.pdbx_strand_id
1 'polypeptide(L)'
;MSRIKFMNTEIDNLTMSEALDTIDKLISEDKNAYVVTPNVDHIIQLERGGEIVDVYKHADLILCDGKPLIWISKWYGKPIKEKISGSDLFPLLCQRAAKKGYKMFFLGAAKGVAAKAAKNLMARYPGLDVVGTYSPSFGFEQDPEKTKKVIAMIKKAKPQ
;
A
#
# COMPACT_ATOMS: atom_id res chain seq x y z
N MET A 1 -10.50 -12.59 -8.83
CA MET A 1 -10.24 -11.14 -9.03
C MET A 1 -10.17 -10.85 -10.51
N SER A 2 -10.74 -9.75 -10.98
CA SER A 2 -10.63 -9.33 -12.38
C SER A 2 -9.42 -8.41 -12.52
N ARG A 3 -8.25 -9.00 -12.82
CA ARG A 3 -7.04 -8.26 -13.13
C ARG A 3 -7.08 -7.87 -14.61
N ILE A 4 -6.87 -6.63 -14.93
CA ILE A 4 -6.86 -6.12 -16.31
C ILE A 4 -5.43 -5.74 -16.72
N LYS A 5 -5.05 -6.13 -17.93
CA LYS A 5 -3.78 -5.69 -18.51
C LYS A 5 -3.87 -4.22 -18.86
N PHE A 6 -2.94 -3.42 -18.36
CA PHE A 6 -2.84 -1.99 -18.58
C PHE A 6 -1.39 -1.63 -18.91
N MET A 7 -1.12 -1.38 -20.20
CA MET A 7 0.25 -1.16 -20.72
C MET A 7 1.18 -2.33 -20.30
N ASN A 8 2.36 -2.06 -19.74
CA ASN A 8 3.31 -3.09 -19.27
C ASN A 8 3.06 -3.55 -17.83
N THR A 9 1.88 -3.29 -17.27
CA THR A 9 1.49 -3.80 -15.96
C THR A 9 0.08 -4.37 -15.98
N GLU A 10 -0.38 -4.79 -14.84
CA GLU A 10 -1.75 -5.20 -14.58
C GLU A 10 -2.34 -4.34 -13.47
N ILE A 11 -3.66 -4.21 -13.45
CA ILE A 11 -4.38 -3.48 -12.41
C ILE A 11 -5.54 -4.36 -11.94
N ASP A 12 -5.67 -4.53 -10.64
CA ASP A 12 -6.82 -5.19 -10.03
C ASP A 12 -8.01 -4.23 -10.08
N ASN A 13 -9.01 -4.61 -10.90
CA ASN A 13 -10.16 -3.74 -11.20
C ASN A 13 -11.20 -3.81 -10.09
N LEU A 14 -10.93 -3.13 -8.99
CA LEU A 14 -11.69 -3.16 -7.75
C LEU A 14 -12.25 -1.79 -7.41
N THR A 15 -13.33 -1.79 -6.63
CA THR A 15 -13.77 -0.62 -5.85
C THR A 15 -12.97 -0.55 -4.54
N MET A 16 -13.03 0.57 -3.84
CA MET A 16 -12.40 0.74 -2.52
C MET A 16 -12.86 -0.34 -1.52
N SER A 17 -14.14 -0.66 -1.50
CA SER A 17 -14.67 -1.72 -0.63
C SER A 17 -14.09 -3.09 -0.97
N GLU A 18 -14.08 -3.46 -2.27
CA GLU A 18 -13.51 -4.72 -2.74
C GLU A 18 -12.01 -4.82 -2.44
N ALA A 19 -11.27 -3.70 -2.54
CA ALA A 19 -9.85 -3.65 -2.20
C ALA A 19 -9.61 -3.90 -0.70
N LEU A 20 -10.39 -3.26 0.16
CA LEU A 20 -10.34 -3.48 1.61
C LEU A 20 -10.68 -4.92 1.99
N ASP A 21 -11.68 -5.53 1.37
CA ASP A 21 -12.06 -6.92 1.62
C ASP A 21 -10.97 -7.89 1.14
N THR A 22 -10.29 -7.54 0.04
CA THR A 22 -9.15 -8.30 -0.45
C THR A 22 -7.96 -8.24 0.52
N ILE A 23 -7.67 -7.07 1.07
CA ILE A 23 -6.60 -6.92 2.08
C ILE A 23 -6.93 -7.73 3.33
N ASP A 24 -8.17 -7.70 3.81
CA ASP A 24 -8.61 -8.53 4.92
C ASP A 24 -8.36 -10.02 4.67
N LYS A 25 -8.64 -10.49 3.44
CA LYS A 25 -8.38 -11.87 3.06
C LYS A 25 -6.89 -12.20 3.09
N LEU A 26 -6.03 -11.34 2.52
CA LEU A 26 -4.57 -11.52 2.57
C LEU A 26 -4.06 -11.61 4.01
N ILE A 27 -4.57 -10.76 4.91
CA ILE A 27 -4.23 -10.81 6.33
C ILE A 27 -4.70 -12.13 6.97
N SER A 28 -5.92 -12.58 6.69
CA SER A 28 -6.48 -13.81 7.26
C SER A 28 -5.77 -15.09 6.78
N GLU A 29 -5.14 -15.05 5.62
CA GLU A 29 -4.35 -16.16 5.06
C GLU A 29 -2.90 -16.17 5.57
N ASP A 30 -2.53 -15.26 6.48
CA ASP A 30 -1.17 -15.09 7.05
C ASP A 30 -0.07 -15.01 5.96
N LYS A 31 -0.40 -14.39 4.85
CA LYS A 31 0.53 -14.21 3.73
C LYS A 31 1.39 -12.98 3.91
N ASN A 32 2.70 -13.14 3.63
CA ASN A 32 3.57 -12.00 3.39
C ASN A 32 3.20 -11.38 2.03
N ALA A 33 2.23 -10.48 2.04
CA ALA A 33 1.70 -9.85 0.85
C ALA A 33 2.04 -8.35 0.82
N TYR A 34 2.09 -7.77 -0.38
CA TYR A 34 2.22 -6.33 -0.52
C TYR A 34 1.31 -5.76 -1.59
N VAL A 35 0.89 -4.52 -1.35
CA VAL A 35 -0.02 -3.75 -2.19
C VAL A 35 0.74 -2.59 -2.82
N VAL A 36 0.56 -2.38 -4.11
CA VAL A 36 1.11 -1.23 -4.84
C VAL A 36 0.01 -0.37 -5.43
N THR A 37 0.24 0.94 -5.49
CA THR A 37 -0.72 1.92 -6.00
C THR A 37 -0.07 2.72 -7.13
N PRO A 38 0.03 2.17 -8.38
CA PRO A 38 0.64 2.88 -9.49
C PRO A 38 -0.11 4.15 -9.85
N ASN A 39 0.65 5.20 -10.06
CA ASN A 39 0.24 6.44 -10.70
C ASN A 39 0.89 6.56 -12.08
N VAL A 40 0.68 7.69 -12.76
CA VAL A 40 1.23 7.93 -14.11
C VAL A 40 2.75 7.81 -14.15
N ASP A 41 3.45 8.30 -13.13
CA ASP A 41 4.90 8.23 -13.08
C ASP A 41 5.41 6.78 -12.96
N HIS A 42 4.77 5.97 -12.11
CA HIS A 42 5.07 4.54 -12.04
C HIS A 42 4.80 3.82 -13.37
N ILE A 43 3.73 4.17 -14.09
CA ILE A 43 3.46 3.58 -15.40
C ILE A 43 4.58 3.93 -16.39
N ILE A 44 5.06 5.18 -16.40
CA ILE A 44 6.19 5.58 -17.25
C ILE A 44 7.46 4.81 -16.90
N GLN A 45 7.74 4.60 -15.61
CA GLN A 45 8.88 3.82 -15.18
C GLN A 45 8.76 2.35 -15.60
N LEU A 46 7.58 1.75 -15.47
CA LEU A 46 7.30 0.38 -15.94
C LEU A 46 7.51 0.21 -17.44
N GLU A 47 7.15 1.22 -18.25
CA GLU A 47 7.41 1.21 -19.70
C GLU A 47 8.91 1.29 -20.02
N ARG A 48 9.70 1.98 -19.20
CA ARG A 48 11.17 2.02 -19.32
C ARG A 48 11.85 0.74 -18.91
N GLY A 49 11.17 -0.11 -18.15
CA GLY A 49 11.73 -1.37 -17.64
C GLY A 49 12.57 -1.18 -16.36
N GLY A 50 13.33 -2.21 -16.01
CA GLY A 50 14.17 -2.24 -14.82
C GLY A 50 13.51 -2.97 -13.63
N GLU A 51 14.10 -2.84 -12.44
CA GLU A 51 13.70 -3.57 -11.23
C GLU A 51 12.24 -3.36 -10.82
N ILE A 52 11.67 -2.20 -11.15
CA ILE A 52 10.28 -1.87 -10.84
C ILE A 52 9.30 -2.87 -11.48
N VAL A 53 9.64 -3.43 -12.64
CA VAL A 53 8.78 -4.40 -13.35
C VAL A 53 8.60 -5.66 -12.50
N ASP A 54 9.68 -6.17 -11.91
CA ASP A 54 9.61 -7.36 -11.06
C ASP A 54 8.85 -7.08 -9.76
N VAL A 55 8.98 -5.89 -9.19
CA VAL A 55 8.19 -5.47 -8.02
C VAL A 55 6.69 -5.52 -8.34
N TYR A 56 6.27 -4.98 -9.49
CA TYR A 56 4.85 -4.97 -9.85
C TYR A 56 4.34 -6.34 -10.25
N LYS A 57 5.17 -7.17 -10.92
CA LYS A 57 4.81 -8.53 -11.32
C LYS A 57 4.49 -9.44 -10.14
N HIS A 58 5.15 -9.24 -9.01
CA HIS A 58 4.98 -10.05 -7.80
C HIS A 58 4.05 -9.41 -6.76
N ALA A 59 3.47 -8.23 -7.05
CA ALA A 59 2.51 -7.60 -6.15
C ALA A 59 1.22 -8.41 -6.03
N ASP A 60 0.75 -8.60 -4.80
CA ASP A 60 -0.49 -9.34 -4.51
C ASP A 60 -1.72 -8.52 -4.89
N LEU A 61 -1.63 -7.20 -4.79
CA LEU A 61 -2.70 -6.28 -5.14
C LEU A 61 -2.12 -5.01 -5.78
N ILE A 62 -2.66 -4.64 -6.94
CA ILE A 62 -2.23 -3.50 -7.75
C ILE A 62 -3.43 -2.56 -7.94
N LEU A 63 -3.46 -1.43 -7.22
CA LEU A 63 -4.59 -0.50 -7.19
C LEU A 63 -4.29 0.75 -8.00
N CYS A 64 -5.28 1.26 -8.73
CA CYS A 64 -5.10 2.42 -9.60
C CYS A 64 -5.06 3.74 -8.83
N ASP A 65 -3.91 4.42 -8.79
CA ASP A 65 -3.77 5.75 -8.21
C ASP A 65 -3.66 6.82 -9.30
N GLY A 66 -4.74 7.52 -9.52
CA GLY A 66 -4.76 8.70 -10.36
C GLY A 66 -5.90 8.73 -11.39
N LYS A 67 -6.54 9.88 -11.49
CA LYS A 67 -7.61 10.13 -12.46
C LYS A 67 -7.16 9.95 -13.93
N PRO A 68 -5.93 10.32 -14.33
CA PRO A 68 -5.49 10.09 -15.70
C PRO A 68 -5.54 8.63 -16.13
N LEU A 69 -5.18 7.69 -15.23
CA LEU A 69 -5.24 6.25 -15.53
C LEU A 69 -6.69 5.79 -15.75
N ILE A 70 -7.64 6.33 -14.97
CA ILE A 70 -9.07 6.06 -15.16
C ILE A 70 -9.53 6.54 -16.56
N TRP A 71 -9.11 7.73 -17.00
CA TRP A 71 -9.50 8.26 -18.32
C TRP A 71 -8.89 7.42 -19.45
N ILE A 72 -7.61 7.09 -19.35
CA ILE A 72 -6.90 6.26 -20.32
C ILE A 72 -7.53 4.87 -20.40
N SER A 73 -7.90 4.25 -19.26
CA SER A 73 -8.51 2.92 -19.23
C SER A 73 -9.82 2.85 -20.02
N LYS A 74 -10.61 3.93 -19.99
CA LYS A 74 -11.84 4.05 -20.78
C LYS A 74 -11.54 4.09 -22.27
N TRP A 75 -10.51 4.80 -22.68
CA TRP A 75 -10.06 4.87 -24.08
C TRP A 75 -9.60 3.50 -24.60
N TYR A 76 -8.95 2.70 -23.74
CA TYR A 76 -8.54 1.34 -24.08
C TYR A 76 -9.69 0.30 -24.03
N GLY A 77 -10.94 0.72 -23.79
CA GLY A 77 -12.08 -0.17 -23.70
C GLY A 77 -12.04 -1.12 -22.48
N LYS A 78 -11.21 -0.83 -21.50
CA LYS A 78 -11.05 -1.60 -20.25
C LYS A 78 -11.22 -0.67 -19.04
N PRO A 79 -12.42 -0.15 -18.78
CA PRO A 79 -12.63 0.86 -17.75
C PRO A 79 -12.27 0.34 -16.36
N ILE A 80 -11.41 1.08 -15.66
CA ILE A 80 -11.12 0.87 -14.26
C ILE A 80 -12.29 1.41 -13.44
N LYS A 81 -12.79 0.62 -12.49
CA LYS A 81 -13.98 0.93 -11.67
C LYS A 81 -13.80 2.18 -10.83
N GLU A 82 -12.67 2.28 -10.13
CA GLU A 82 -12.45 3.33 -9.14
C GLU A 82 -10.96 3.71 -9.03
N LYS A 83 -10.70 5.00 -8.73
CA LYS A 83 -9.39 5.46 -8.32
C LYS A 83 -9.17 5.12 -6.84
N ILE A 84 -8.14 4.36 -6.55
CA ILE A 84 -7.78 3.99 -5.18
C ILE A 84 -6.34 4.43 -4.93
N SER A 85 -6.18 5.63 -4.33
CA SER A 85 -4.85 6.12 -3.93
C SER A 85 -4.46 5.60 -2.56
N GLY A 86 -3.15 5.51 -2.30
CA GLY A 86 -2.66 5.17 -0.98
C GLY A 86 -3.15 6.15 0.10
N SER A 87 -3.29 7.43 -0.23
CA SER A 87 -3.80 8.45 0.69
C SER A 87 -5.28 8.30 1.04
N ASP A 88 -6.10 7.76 0.13
CA ASP A 88 -7.51 7.48 0.38
C ASP A 88 -7.69 6.13 1.10
N LEU A 89 -6.89 5.13 0.71
CA LEU A 89 -6.94 3.78 1.28
C LEU A 89 -6.46 3.74 2.74
N PHE A 90 -5.37 4.44 3.06
CA PHE A 90 -4.72 4.36 4.36
C PHE A 90 -5.63 4.70 5.56
N PRO A 91 -6.42 5.81 5.56
CA PRO A 91 -7.35 6.09 6.65
C PRO A 91 -8.45 5.04 6.80
N LEU A 92 -8.92 4.46 5.70
CA LEU A 92 -9.93 3.41 5.71
C LEU A 92 -9.38 2.08 6.23
N LEU A 93 -8.11 1.77 5.90
CA LEU A 93 -7.40 0.63 6.51
C LEU A 93 -7.24 0.82 8.02
N CYS A 94 -6.89 2.02 8.49
CA CYS A 94 -6.83 2.31 9.93
C CYS A 94 -8.20 2.12 10.62
N GLN A 95 -9.27 2.58 9.98
CA GLN A 95 -10.63 2.37 10.49
C GLN A 95 -10.98 0.88 10.56
N ARG A 96 -10.61 0.11 9.52
CA ARG A 96 -10.87 -1.33 9.46
C ARG A 96 -10.01 -2.09 10.48
N ALA A 97 -8.73 -1.72 10.62
CA ALA A 97 -7.83 -2.27 11.63
C ALA A 97 -8.36 -2.07 13.05
N ALA A 98 -8.88 -0.86 13.37
CA ALA A 98 -9.52 -0.59 14.65
C ALA A 98 -10.72 -1.50 14.94
N LYS A 99 -11.53 -1.81 13.92
CA LYS A 99 -12.70 -2.68 14.04
C LYS A 99 -12.35 -4.16 14.17
N LYS A 100 -11.26 -4.59 13.52
CA LYS A 100 -10.86 -6.00 13.43
C LYS A 100 -9.72 -6.38 14.38
N GLY A 101 -9.14 -5.40 15.09
CA GLY A 101 -8.03 -5.63 16.03
C GLY A 101 -6.69 -5.90 15.33
N TYR A 102 -6.50 -5.43 14.09
CA TYR A 102 -5.22 -5.57 13.40
C TYR A 102 -4.18 -4.62 13.99
N LYS A 103 -2.95 -5.12 14.12
CA LYS A 103 -1.81 -4.33 14.57
C LYS A 103 -1.14 -3.65 13.39
N MET A 104 -0.94 -2.36 13.48
CA MET A 104 -0.32 -1.57 12.41
C MET A 104 1.06 -1.06 12.81
N PHE A 105 1.99 -1.05 11.87
CA PHE A 105 3.30 -0.41 12.02
C PHE A 105 3.45 0.67 10.95
N PHE A 106 3.74 1.93 11.37
CA PHE A 106 3.91 3.03 10.43
C PHE A 106 5.38 3.28 10.16
N LEU A 107 5.79 3.02 8.93
CA LEU A 107 7.15 3.20 8.45
C LEU A 107 7.23 4.33 7.41
N GLY A 108 8.16 5.24 7.57
CA GLY A 108 8.43 6.29 6.59
C GLY A 108 8.15 7.70 7.08
N ALA A 109 8.07 8.63 6.11
CA ALA A 109 7.90 10.05 6.28
C ALA A 109 9.07 10.74 7.06
N ALA A 110 9.04 12.07 7.15
CA ALA A 110 10.02 12.82 7.91
C ALA A 110 9.94 12.51 9.41
N LYS A 111 11.02 12.78 10.13
CA LYS A 111 11.14 12.52 11.58
C LYS A 111 9.95 13.08 12.35
N GLY A 112 9.27 12.22 13.12
CA GLY A 112 8.13 12.57 13.96
C GLY A 112 6.77 12.56 13.22
N VAL A 113 6.73 12.55 11.90
CA VAL A 113 5.47 12.56 11.13
C VAL A 113 4.68 11.27 11.34
N ALA A 114 5.33 10.11 11.26
CA ALA A 114 4.69 8.82 11.49
C ALA A 114 4.09 8.72 12.90
N ALA A 115 4.81 9.20 13.93
CA ALA A 115 4.32 9.22 15.30
C ALA A 115 3.12 10.17 15.48
N LYS A 116 3.16 11.36 14.86
CA LYS A 116 2.03 12.31 14.88
C LYS A 116 0.80 11.72 14.15
N ALA A 117 1.01 11.09 13.01
CA ALA A 117 -0.06 10.41 12.28
C ALA A 117 -0.71 9.30 13.12
N ALA A 118 0.10 8.46 13.77
CA ALA A 118 -0.39 7.41 14.66
C ALA A 118 -1.25 7.97 15.78
N LYS A 119 -0.76 9.01 16.48
CA LYS A 119 -1.51 9.68 17.55
C LYS A 119 -2.87 10.21 17.06
N ASN A 120 -2.90 10.88 15.92
CA ASN A 120 -4.11 11.45 15.36
C ASN A 120 -5.12 10.36 14.92
N LEU A 121 -4.61 9.28 14.30
CA LEU A 121 -5.46 8.19 13.83
C LEU A 121 -6.01 7.33 14.98
N MET A 122 -5.22 7.08 16.02
CA MET A 122 -5.71 6.41 17.25
C MET A 122 -6.77 7.25 17.96
N ALA A 123 -6.65 8.58 17.99
CA ALA A 123 -7.68 9.46 18.51
C ALA A 123 -8.96 9.45 17.65
N ARG A 124 -8.81 9.35 16.33
CA ARG A 124 -9.93 9.31 15.37
C ARG A 124 -10.65 7.95 15.32
N TYR A 125 -9.91 6.88 15.50
CA TYR A 125 -10.41 5.50 15.40
C TYR A 125 -10.11 4.74 16.71
N PRO A 126 -10.98 4.85 17.73
CA PRO A 126 -10.83 4.10 18.97
C PRO A 126 -10.71 2.59 18.71
N GLY A 127 -9.73 1.94 19.33
CA GLY A 127 -9.41 0.54 19.10
C GLY A 127 -8.32 0.30 18.05
N LEU A 128 -7.82 1.33 17.36
CA LEU A 128 -6.67 1.20 16.48
C LEU A 128 -5.40 0.92 17.29
N ASP A 129 -4.75 -0.21 17.01
CA ASP A 129 -3.50 -0.63 17.63
C ASP A 129 -2.30 -0.32 16.72
N VAL A 130 -1.59 0.78 16.98
CA VAL A 130 -0.33 1.11 16.29
C VAL A 130 0.84 0.64 17.15
N VAL A 131 1.33 -0.56 16.86
CA VAL A 131 2.39 -1.24 17.63
C VAL A 131 3.78 -0.66 17.43
N GLY A 132 3.96 0.27 16.51
CA GLY A 132 5.21 0.97 16.32
C GLY A 132 5.18 2.00 15.20
N THR A 133 6.11 2.95 15.29
CA THR A 133 6.35 3.95 14.25
C THR A 133 7.85 4.15 14.06
N TYR A 134 8.30 4.29 12.82
CA TYR A 134 9.69 4.59 12.55
C TYR A 134 9.83 5.46 11.29
N SER A 135 10.65 6.49 11.39
CA SER A 135 11.00 7.37 10.27
C SER A 135 12.49 7.22 9.98
N PRO A 136 12.88 6.32 9.07
CA PRO A 136 14.29 6.14 8.70
C PRO A 136 14.82 7.37 7.95
N SER A 137 16.15 7.50 7.87
CA SER A 137 16.78 8.50 7.01
C SER A 137 16.50 8.19 5.54
N PHE A 138 16.45 9.22 4.69
CA PHE A 138 16.32 9.04 3.24
C PHE A 138 17.44 8.12 2.72
N GLY A 139 17.11 7.22 1.78
CA GLY A 139 18.07 6.26 1.22
C GLY A 139 18.44 5.10 2.17
N PHE A 140 17.68 4.88 3.24
CA PHE A 140 17.96 3.76 4.18
C PHE A 140 17.91 2.40 3.51
N GLU A 141 17.12 2.26 2.45
CA GLU A 141 16.96 1.04 1.64
C GLU A 141 18.24 0.65 0.90
N GLN A 142 19.14 1.61 0.66
CA GLN A 142 20.46 1.38 0.05
C GLN A 142 21.54 1.01 1.08
N ASP A 143 21.21 1.09 2.38
CA ASP A 143 22.11 0.77 3.49
C ASP A 143 21.65 -0.56 4.14
N PRO A 144 22.39 -1.67 3.94
CA PRO A 144 22.01 -2.99 4.44
C PRO A 144 21.82 -3.02 5.97
N GLU A 145 22.63 -2.28 6.73
CA GLU A 145 22.53 -2.28 8.19
C GLU A 145 21.29 -1.52 8.67
N LYS A 146 20.93 -0.41 8.01
CA LYS A 146 19.70 0.31 8.32
C LYS A 146 18.47 -0.51 7.93
N THR A 147 18.48 -1.14 6.75
CA THR A 147 17.43 -2.04 6.31
C THR A 147 17.23 -3.21 7.27
N LYS A 148 18.32 -3.86 7.70
CA LYS A 148 18.28 -4.94 8.68
C LYS A 148 17.67 -4.49 10.02
N LYS A 149 18.02 -3.29 10.48
CA LYS A 149 17.45 -2.68 11.69
C LYS A 149 15.94 -2.47 11.54
N VAL A 150 15.47 -1.92 10.41
CA VAL A 150 14.04 -1.72 10.13
C VAL A 150 13.30 -3.04 10.16
N ILE A 151 13.82 -4.06 9.46
CA ILE A 151 13.22 -5.40 9.42
C ILE A 151 13.13 -6.00 10.84
N ALA A 152 14.18 -5.87 11.64
CA ALA A 152 14.18 -6.37 13.02
C ALA A 152 13.11 -5.68 13.89
N MET A 153 12.92 -4.36 13.72
CA MET A 153 11.89 -3.60 14.43
C MET A 153 10.48 -4.07 14.05
N ILE A 154 10.20 -4.27 12.74
CA ILE A 154 8.91 -4.74 12.26
C ILE A 154 8.65 -6.17 12.76
N LYS A 155 9.63 -7.07 12.64
CA LYS A 155 9.51 -8.45 13.14
C LYS A 155 9.23 -8.51 14.64
N LYS A 156 9.86 -7.62 15.43
CA LYS A 156 9.62 -7.54 16.89
C LYS A 156 8.21 -7.02 17.20
N ALA A 157 7.72 -6.05 16.43
CA ALA A 157 6.41 -5.45 16.63
C ALA A 157 5.25 -6.37 16.18
N LYS A 158 5.51 -7.33 15.28
CA LYS A 158 4.54 -8.29 14.72
C LYS A 158 3.24 -7.63 14.23
N PRO A 159 3.28 -6.63 13.33
CA PRO A 159 2.07 -6.12 12.68
C PRO A 159 1.48 -7.18 11.75
N GLN A 160 0.20 -7.01 11.42
CA GLN A 160 -0.45 -7.75 10.35
C GLN A 160 -0.25 -7.10 8.99
#